data_07296f935eabd2677b973f3074fcfe23
#
_entry.id   07296f935eabd2677b973f3074fcfe23
#
_cell.length_a   1.000
_cell.length_b   1.000
_cell.length_c   1.000
_cell.angle_alpha   90.00
_cell.angle_beta   90.00
_cell.angle_gamma   90.00
#
_symmetry.space_group_name_H-M   'P 1'
#
loop_
_entity.id
_entity.type
_entity.pdbx_description
1 polymer ?
#
loop_
_entity_poly.entity_id
_entity_poly.type
_entity_poly.pdbx_seq_one_letter_code
_entity_poly.pdbx_strand_id
1 'polypeptide(L)'
;MMQEKELARQAFNLYMKDIDPKAYAMKTGLRYIGAITDHKALFQTTVIIGPEDEYDEVEYKTYEIVCDTKTNQVNIYALRPKMTASYSTDQVYSNEYERIRAAVIEGCKLGMTPVEIAFEVGIKVDWVNKIIEQEGI
;
A
#
# COMPACT_ATOMS: atom_id res chain seq x y z
N MET A 1 8.88 7.69 9.70
CA MET A 1 9.11 7.69 8.24
C MET A 1 8.89 6.28 7.71
N MET A 2 8.17 6.14 6.61
CA MET A 2 7.88 4.86 6.00
C MET A 2 9.15 4.30 5.32
N GLN A 3 9.43 3.01 5.53
CA GLN A 3 10.55 2.36 4.85
C GLN A 3 10.23 2.16 3.36
N GLU A 4 11.26 2.05 2.53
CA GLU A 4 11.09 1.89 1.08
C GLU A 4 10.16 0.73 0.70
N LYS A 5 10.29 -0.42 1.37
CA LYS A 5 9.44 -1.57 1.13
C LYS A 5 7.96 -1.27 1.41
N GLU A 6 7.70 -0.58 2.52
CA GLU A 6 6.34 -0.20 2.90
C GLU A 6 5.77 0.82 1.92
N LEU A 7 6.59 1.78 1.49
CA LEU A 7 6.19 2.77 0.50
C LEU A 7 5.85 2.09 -0.84
N ALA A 8 6.66 1.15 -1.28
CA ALA A 8 6.41 0.37 -2.50
C ALA A 8 5.10 -0.41 -2.39
N ARG A 9 4.86 -1.06 -1.26
CA ARG A 9 3.66 -1.83 -1.01
C ARG A 9 2.40 -0.95 -1.06
N GLN A 10 2.44 0.20 -0.41
CA GLN A 10 1.31 1.13 -0.39
C GLN A 10 1.01 1.70 -1.78
N ALA A 11 2.04 2.07 -2.52
CA ALA A 11 1.87 2.54 -3.90
C ALA A 11 1.26 1.46 -4.79
N PHE A 12 1.70 0.23 -4.64
CA PHE A 12 1.17 -0.89 -5.40
C PHE A 12 -0.30 -1.18 -5.03
N ASN A 13 -0.66 -1.06 -3.76
CA ASN A 13 -2.05 -1.20 -3.32
C ASN A 13 -2.95 -0.13 -3.93
N LEU A 14 -2.47 1.11 -4.04
CA LEU A 14 -3.20 2.18 -4.74
C LEU A 14 -3.45 1.82 -6.20
N TYR A 15 -2.41 1.34 -6.87
CA TYR A 15 -2.49 0.93 -8.27
C TYR A 15 -3.51 -0.19 -8.47
N MET A 16 -3.45 -1.23 -7.65
CA MET A 16 -4.36 -2.37 -7.76
C MET A 16 -5.81 -1.96 -7.50
N LYS A 17 -6.04 -1.04 -6.58
CA LYS A 17 -7.37 -0.51 -6.30
C LYS A 17 -7.96 0.23 -7.50
N ASP A 18 -7.11 0.95 -8.25
CA ASP A 18 -7.55 1.69 -9.44
C ASP A 18 -7.88 0.78 -10.61
N ILE A 19 -7.13 -0.33 -10.76
CA ILE A 19 -7.33 -1.25 -11.89
C ILE A 19 -8.53 -2.15 -11.67
N ASP A 20 -8.58 -2.82 -10.55
CA ASP A 20 -9.66 -3.76 -10.23
C ASP A 20 -9.75 -3.94 -8.72
N PRO A 21 -10.75 -3.31 -8.07
CA PRO A 21 -10.95 -3.48 -6.62
C PRO A 21 -11.19 -4.92 -6.20
N LYS A 22 -11.55 -5.78 -7.12
CA LYS A 22 -11.79 -7.21 -6.89
C LYS A 22 -10.58 -8.06 -7.23
N ALA A 23 -9.63 -7.51 -7.99
CA ALA A 23 -8.40 -8.23 -8.31
C ALA A 23 -7.61 -8.46 -7.05
N TYR A 24 -7.43 -9.67 -6.75
CA TYR A 24 -6.95 -10.12 -5.47
C TYR A 24 -5.62 -10.79 -5.61
N ALA A 25 -4.93 -10.46 -4.88
CA ALA A 25 -4.11 -10.50 -3.73
C ALA A 25 -2.71 -10.89 -4.09
N MET A 26 -1.75 -10.06 -3.75
CA MET A 26 -0.34 -10.42 -3.76
C MET A 26 -0.13 -11.71 -2.97
N LYS A 27 0.07 -12.81 -3.65
CA LYS A 27 0.31 -14.09 -2.97
C LYS A 27 1.79 -14.34 -2.68
N THR A 28 2.67 -13.71 -3.44
CA THR A 28 4.11 -13.85 -3.24
C THR A 28 4.70 -12.79 -2.33
N GLY A 29 3.93 -11.76 -1.99
CA GLY A 29 4.44 -10.62 -1.24
C GLY A 29 5.37 -9.74 -2.08
N LEU A 30 5.85 -8.68 -1.48
CA LEU A 30 6.77 -7.76 -2.12
C LEU A 30 8.20 -8.20 -1.86
N ARG A 31 8.93 -8.50 -2.92
CA ARG A 31 10.31 -8.97 -2.84
C ARG A 31 11.28 -7.87 -3.19
N TYR A 32 12.25 -7.61 -2.32
CA TYR A 32 13.36 -6.72 -2.61
C TYR A 32 14.33 -7.40 -3.57
N ILE A 33 14.59 -6.77 -4.72
CA ILE A 33 15.50 -7.30 -5.74
C ILE A 33 16.89 -6.72 -5.58
N GLY A 34 16.99 -5.41 -5.39
CA GLY A 34 18.27 -4.75 -5.21
C GLY A 34 18.20 -3.25 -5.41
N ALA A 35 19.33 -2.58 -5.17
CA ALA A 35 19.48 -1.17 -5.46
C ALA A 35 19.83 -1.00 -6.94
N ILE A 36 19.10 -0.10 -7.63
CA ILE A 36 19.44 0.29 -9.00
C ILE A 36 20.52 1.37 -8.95
N THR A 37 20.33 2.35 -8.07
CA THR A 37 21.30 3.41 -7.78
C THR A 37 21.30 3.67 -6.29
N ASP A 38 22.11 4.65 -5.81
CA ASP A 38 22.15 5.04 -4.40
C ASP A 38 20.81 5.49 -3.87
N HIS A 39 19.89 5.94 -4.75
CA HIS A 39 18.60 6.48 -4.35
C HIS A 39 17.41 5.73 -4.95
N LYS A 40 17.65 4.65 -5.69
CA LYS A 40 16.58 3.84 -6.30
C LYS A 40 16.67 2.41 -5.85
N ALA A 41 15.54 1.87 -5.36
CA ALA A 41 15.41 0.48 -4.97
C ALA A 41 14.37 -0.20 -5.84
N LEU A 42 14.67 -1.44 -6.25
CA LEU A 42 13.78 -2.26 -7.08
C LEU A 42 13.13 -3.34 -6.24
N PHE A 43 11.82 -3.41 -6.32
CA PHE A 43 10.99 -4.46 -5.73
C PHE A 43 10.21 -5.17 -6.83
N GLN A 44 9.83 -6.41 -6.55
CA GLN A 44 9.04 -7.22 -7.47
C GLN A 44 7.90 -7.90 -6.72
N THR A 45 6.74 -7.99 -7.36
CA THR A 45 5.62 -8.74 -6.83
C THR A 45 4.86 -9.42 -7.97
N THR A 46 4.26 -10.57 -7.69
CA THR A 46 3.42 -11.30 -8.64
C THR A 46 1.99 -11.33 -8.12
N VAL A 47 1.07 -10.91 -8.97
CA VAL A 47 -0.36 -10.90 -8.67
C VAL A 47 -1.01 -12.07 -9.39
N ILE A 48 -1.86 -12.76 -8.67
CA ILE A 48 -2.69 -13.82 -9.23
C ILE A 48 -4.05 -13.23 -9.51
N ILE A 49 -4.42 -13.20 -10.79
CA ILE A 49 -5.75 -12.80 -11.20
C ILE A 49 -6.58 -14.07 -11.27
N GLY A 50 -7.42 -14.25 -10.27
CA GLY A 50 -8.24 -15.44 -10.17
C GLY A 50 -9.25 -15.52 -11.28
N PRO A 51 -9.63 -16.75 -11.70
CA PRO A 51 -10.69 -16.94 -12.65
C PRO A 51 -12.03 -16.52 -12.03
N GLU A 52 -12.91 -15.94 -12.82
CA GLU A 52 -14.28 -15.67 -12.42
C GLU A 52 -15.09 -16.97 -12.31
N ASP A 53 -14.61 -18.03 -12.96
CA ASP A 53 -15.22 -19.35 -13.01
C ASP A 53 -14.16 -20.40 -12.61
N GLU A 54 -14.58 -21.47 -11.94
CA GLU A 54 -13.72 -22.58 -11.52
C GLU A 54 -12.95 -23.25 -12.67
N TYR A 55 -13.45 -23.11 -13.87
CA TYR A 55 -12.88 -23.74 -15.07
C TYR A 55 -11.91 -22.85 -15.83
N ASP A 56 -11.80 -21.58 -15.45
CA ASP A 56 -10.89 -20.66 -16.12
C ASP A 56 -9.48 -20.82 -15.57
N GLU A 57 -8.49 -20.54 -16.44
CA GLU A 57 -7.09 -20.58 -16.05
C GLU A 57 -6.76 -19.38 -15.17
N VAL A 58 -5.87 -19.60 -14.19
CA VAL A 58 -5.35 -18.56 -13.33
C VAL A 58 -4.29 -17.78 -14.11
N GLU A 59 -4.42 -16.47 -14.13
CA GLU A 59 -3.45 -15.58 -14.76
C GLU A 59 -2.48 -15.00 -13.72
N TYR A 60 -1.20 -15.02 -14.05
CA TYR A 60 -0.15 -14.43 -13.21
C TYR A 60 0.42 -13.21 -13.90
N LYS A 61 0.48 -12.08 -13.16
CA LYS A 61 1.14 -10.87 -13.65
C LYS A 61 2.23 -10.46 -12.68
N THR A 62 3.42 -10.24 -13.21
CA THR A 62 4.56 -9.77 -12.42
C THR A 62 4.77 -8.29 -12.65
N TYR A 63 4.89 -7.56 -11.56
CA TYR A 63 5.12 -6.12 -11.57
C TYR A 63 6.46 -5.81 -10.92
N GLU A 64 7.09 -4.78 -11.43
CA GLU A 64 8.28 -4.21 -10.82
C GLU A 64 7.96 -2.83 -10.29
N ILE A 65 8.48 -2.54 -9.10
CA ILE A 65 8.20 -1.29 -8.39
C ILE A 65 9.53 -0.65 -8.05
N VAL A 66 9.72 0.58 -8.52
CA VAL A 66 10.94 1.35 -8.28
C VAL A 66 10.61 2.51 -7.35
N CYS A 67 11.23 2.50 -6.17
CA CYS A 67 11.16 3.61 -5.24
C CYS A 67 12.37 4.51 -5.45
N ASP A 68 12.13 5.78 -5.74
CA ASP A 68 13.18 6.77 -5.96
C ASP A 68 13.11 7.82 -4.83
N THR A 69 14.11 7.79 -3.95
CA THR A 69 14.18 8.72 -2.82
C THR A 69 14.63 10.12 -3.23
N LYS A 70 15.24 10.27 -4.40
CA LYS A 70 15.69 11.56 -4.91
C LYS A 70 14.53 12.37 -5.50
N THR A 71 13.65 11.72 -6.25
CA THR A 71 12.49 12.37 -6.87
C THR A 71 11.22 12.25 -6.02
N ASN A 72 11.27 11.47 -4.96
CA ASN A 72 10.11 11.16 -4.10
C ASN A 72 8.96 10.53 -4.89
N GLN A 73 9.30 9.59 -5.78
CA GLN A 73 8.32 8.89 -6.59
C GLN A 73 8.44 7.38 -6.47
N VAL A 74 7.31 6.72 -6.66
CA VAL A 74 7.24 5.27 -6.78
C VAL A 74 6.64 4.96 -8.14
N ASN A 75 7.40 4.30 -8.98
CA ASN A 75 6.97 3.95 -10.33
C ASN A 75 6.70 2.44 -10.42
N ILE A 76 5.61 2.08 -11.08
CA ILE A 76 5.17 0.69 -11.23
C ILE A 76 5.24 0.31 -12.71
N TYR A 77 5.87 -0.83 -12.98
CA TYR A 77 6.08 -1.33 -14.34
C TYR A 77 5.45 -2.71 -14.46
N ALA A 78 4.51 -2.87 -15.40
CA ALA A 78 3.91 -4.17 -15.70
C ALA A 78 4.79 -5.00 -16.62
N LEU A 79 5.44 -4.34 -17.57
CA LEU A 79 6.41 -4.95 -18.49
C LEU A 79 7.56 -3.98 -18.66
N ARG A 80 8.79 -4.49 -18.62
CA ARG A 80 9.95 -3.64 -18.87
C ARG A 80 10.02 -3.26 -20.34
N PRO A 81 10.22 -2.00 -20.70
CA PRO A 81 10.37 -0.81 -19.85
C PRO A 81 9.07 -0.05 -19.61
N LYS A 82 7.91 -0.64 -19.86
CA LYS A 82 6.61 0.06 -19.86
C LYS A 82 6.13 0.40 -18.45
N MET A 83 6.19 1.67 -18.10
CA MET A 83 5.61 2.17 -16.86
C MET A 83 4.09 2.23 -16.95
N THR A 84 3.39 1.66 -15.96
CA THR A 84 1.93 1.61 -15.91
C THR A 84 1.35 2.63 -14.93
N ALA A 85 2.10 3.00 -13.90
CA ALA A 85 1.65 3.96 -12.90
C ALA A 85 2.85 4.62 -12.22
N SER A 86 2.62 5.83 -11.70
CA SER A 86 3.61 6.56 -10.91
C SER A 86 2.89 7.30 -9.80
N TYR A 87 3.44 7.25 -8.59
CA TYR A 87 2.87 7.90 -7.41
C TYR A 87 3.96 8.70 -6.71
N SER A 88 3.62 9.91 -6.27
CA SER A 88 4.50 10.65 -5.40
C SER A 88 4.44 10.06 -3.99
N THR A 89 5.52 10.21 -3.21
CA THR A 89 5.52 9.75 -1.83
C THR A 89 4.44 10.46 -1.01
N ASP A 90 4.15 11.72 -1.32
CA ASP A 90 3.09 12.47 -0.65
C ASP A 90 1.71 11.84 -0.87
N GLN A 91 1.43 11.34 -2.07
CA GLN A 91 0.18 10.63 -2.35
C GLN A 91 0.07 9.33 -1.56
N VAL A 92 1.18 8.59 -1.45
CA VAL A 92 1.21 7.34 -0.69
C VAL A 92 1.02 7.61 0.80
N TYR A 93 1.72 8.61 1.34
CA TYR A 93 1.57 8.99 2.76
C TYR A 93 0.15 9.49 3.05
N SER A 94 -0.42 10.29 2.16
CA SER A 94 -1.81 10.77 2.30
C SER A 94 -2.80 9.62 2.34
N ASN A 95 -2.61 8.62 1.47
CA ASN A 95 -3.46 7.43 1.45
C ASN A 95 -3.34 6.63 2.74
N GLU A 96 -2.13 6.45 3.27
CA GLU A 96 -1.88 5.76 4.53
C GLU A 96 -2.58 6.49 5.70
N TYR A 97 -2.42 7.79 5.76
CA TYR A 97 -3.05 8.61 6.78
C TYR A 97 -4.58 8.51 6.73
N GLU A 98 -5.17 8.61 5.53
CA GLU A 98 -6.63 8.50 5.34
C GLU A 98 -7.14 7.13 5.79
N ARG A 99 -6.41 6.06 5.50
CA ARG A 99 -6.76 4.72 5.92
C ARG A 99 -6.77 4.60 7.45
N ILE A 100 -5.73 5.10 8.09
CA ILE A 100 -5.60 5.09 9.55
C ILE A 100 -6.71 5.93 10.18
N ARG A 101 -6.94 7.11 9.67
CA ARG A 101 -7.99 8.02 10.15
C ARG A 101 -9.37 7.36 10.08
N ALA A 102 -9.70 6.75 8.94
CA ALA A 102 -10.97 6.05 8.76
C ALA A 102 -11.12 4.89 9.75
N ALA A 103 -10.06 4.12 9.98
CA ALA A 103 -10.07 3.01 10.93
C ALA A 103 -10.27 3.50 12.37
N VAL A 104 -9.66 4.62 12.75
CA VAL A 104 -9.83 5.22 14.08
C VAL A 104 -11.27 5.67 14.27
N ILE A 105 -11.84 6.36 13.30
CA ILE A 105 -13.24 6.84 13.36
C ILE A 105 -14.19 5.65 13.51
N GLU A 106 -13.99 4.59 12.72
CA GLU A 106 -14.83 3.39 12.79
C GLU A 106 -14.72 2.71 14.17
N GLY A 107 -13.50 2.61 14.70
CA GLY A 107 -13.28 2.04 16.04
C GLY A 107 -14.02 2.84 17.13
N CYS A 108 -14.02 4.16 17.04
CA CYS A 108 -14.76 5.01 17.97
C CYS A 108 -16.27 4.78 17.88
N LYS A 109 -16.80 4.62 16.67
CA LYS A 109 -18.21 4.30 16.46
C LYS A 109 -18.62 2.96 17.06
N LEU A 110 -17.69 2.00 17.08
CA LEU A 110 -17.91 0.67 17.66
C LEU A 110 -17.72 0.66 19.18
N GLY A 111 -17.39 1.79 19.80
CA GLY A 111 -17.17 1.91 21.23
C GLY A 111 -15.83 1.37 21.72
N MET A 112 -14.87 1.21 20.82
CA MET A 112 -13.52 0.73 21.18
C MET A 112 -12.76 1.83 21.93
N THR A 113 -11.92 1.40 22.87
CA THR A 113 -11.02 2.33 23.57
C THR A 113 -9.85 2.70 22.65
N PRO A 114 -9.16 3.84 22.89
CA PRO A 114 -7.98 4.20 22.11
C PRO A 114 -6.90 3.10 22.07
N VAL A 115 -6.70 2.40 23.19
CA VAL A 115 -5.73 1.29 23.26
C VAL A 115 -6.14 0.13 22.35
N GLU A 116 -7.42 -0.22 22.34
CA GLU A 116 -7.94 -1.27 21.47
C GLU A 116 -7.79 -0.89 19.99
N ILE A 117 -8.11 0.36 19.64
CA ILE A 117 -7.96 0.88 18.27
C ILE A 117 -6.50 0.84 17.85
N ALA A 118 -5.59 1.28 18.71
CA ALA A 118 -4.16 1.29 18.44
C ALA A 118 -3.65 -0.12 18.13
N PHE A 119 -4.10 -1.11 18.90
CA PHE A 119 -3.74 -2.50 18.70
C PHE A 119 -4.26 -3.03 17.36
N GLU A 120 -5.54 -2.79 17.05
CA GLU A 120 -6.17 -3.26 15.80
C GLU A 120 -5.54 -2.62 14.55
N VAL A 121 -5.26 -1.33 14.61
CA VAL A 121 -4.71 -0.59 13.47
C VAL A 121 -3.20 -0.78 13.35
N GLY A 122 -2.51 -1.14 14.44
CA GLY A 122 -1.07 -1.32 14.46
C GLY A 122 -0.28 -0.02 14.56
N ILE A 123 -0.83 0.98 15.27
CA ILE A 123 -0.19 2.28 15.48
C ILE A 123 -0.06 2.57 16.97
N LYS A 124 0.69 3.61 17.31
CA LYS A 124 0.84 4.03 18.70
C LYS A 124 -0.45 4.68 19.20
N VAL A 125 -0.77 4.47 20.48
CA VAL A 125 -1.97 5.04 21.11
C VAL A 125 -1.97 6.56 21.05
N ASP A 126 -0.80 7.20 21.11
CA ASP A 126 -0.69 8.66 21.00
C ASP A 126 -1.24 9.17 19.67
N TRP A 127 -1.02 8.44 18.59
CA TRP A 127 -1.57 8.76 17.28
C TRP A 127 -3.10 8.65 17.26
N VAL A 128 -3.63 7.61 17.90
CA VAL A 128 -5.09 7.42 18.02
C VAL A 128 -5.70 8.61 18.75
N ASN A 129 -5.14 8.97 19.90
CA ASN A 129 -5.62 10.10 20.70
C ASN A 129 -5.57 11.42 19.91
N LYS A 130 -4.50 11.63 19.16
CA LYS A 130 -4.35 12.83 18.33
C LYS A 130 -5.41 12.90 17.23
N ILE A 131 -5.70 11.79 16.58
CA ILE A 131 -6.74 11.73 15.55
C ILE A 131 -8.12 11.98 16.18
N ILE A 132 -8.41 11.35 17.30
CA ILE A 132 -9.68 11.55 18.03
C ILE A 132 -9.86 13.03 18.37
N GLU A 133 -8.83 13.68 18.88
CA GLU A 133 -8.85 15.11 19.21
C GLU A 133 -9.10 15.97 17.98
N GLN A 134 -8.39 15.70 16.87
CA GLN A 134 -8.53 16.45 15.62
C GLN A 134 -9.91 16.29 14.99
N GLU A 135 -10.52 15.11 15.11
CA GLU A 135 -11.84 14.83 14.53
C GLU A 135 -13.00 15.26 15.46
N GLY A 136 -12.71 15.63 16.69
CA GLY A 136 -13.74 16.07 17.62
C GLY A 136 -14.67 14.97 18.10
N ILE A 137 -14.17 13.76 18.16
CA ILE A 137 -14.97 12.59 18.59
C ILE A 137 -14.87 12.42 20.10
#